data_b8adb57517f9c5de4dc767beeb7df085
#
_entry.id   b8adb57517f9c5de4dc767beeb7df085
#
_cell.length_a   1.000
_cell.length_b   1.000
_cell.length_c   1.000
_cell.angle_alpha   90.00
_cell.angle_beta   90.00
_cell.angle_gamma   90.00
#
_symmetry.space_group_name_H-M   'P 1'
#
loop_
_entity.id
_entity.type
_entity.pdbx_description
1 polymer ?
#
loop_
_entity_poly.entity_id
_entity_poly.type
_entity_poly.pdbx_seq_one_letter_code
_entity_poly.pdbx_strand_id
1 'polypeptide(L)'
;RAPSALPLLSLLRGCGVFQFHDTSNNSSIRQPANINDNRYLRSDAGNLAAFLYAMRESKQGRRYFERIEFVIHRILPQFESFFLEPAVENPNFVKLNWRSKKEDYIFGAHQLSDGSLRFMALAALLLQSPETLPNVIVIDEPELGLHPKALMDLVGMIKIASENSQVILSTQSSFL
;
A
#
# COMPACT_ATOMS: atom_id res chain seq x y z
N ARG A 1 -20.41 -3.33 -35.49
CA ARG A 1 -19.61 -2.87 -34.29
C ARG A 1 -20.04 -3.74 -33.13
N ALA A 2 -19.19 -4.60 -32.65
CA ALA A 2 -19.51 -5.56 -31.58
C ALA A 2 -19.74 -4.81 -30.25
N PRO A 3 -20.94 -4.82 -29.69
CA PRO A 3 -21.25 -4.14 -28.43
C PRO A 3 -20.55 -4.75 -27.19
N SER A 4 -19.87 -5.89 -27.37
CA SER A 4 -19.23 -6.64 -26.30
C SER A 4 -17.77 -6.23 -25.96
N ALA A 5 -17.12 -5.40 -26.77
CA ALA A 5 -15.72 -5.00 -26.53
C ALA A 5 -15.55 -3.92 -25.45
N LEU A 6 -16.50 -2.98 -25.32
CA LEU A 6 -16.42 -1.89 -24.35
C LEU A 6 -16.54 -2.38 -22.89
N PRO A 7 -17.48 -3.26 -22.53
CA PRO A 7 -17.55 -3.83 -21.19
C PRO A 7 -16.30 -4.65 -20.82
N LEU A 8 -15.77 -5.43 -21.77
CA LEU A 8 -14.56 -6.21 -21.56
C LEU A 8 -13.33 -5.31 -21.33
N LEU A 9 -13.19 -4.24 -22.11
CA LEU A 9 -12.12 -3.26 -21.92
C LEU A 9 -12.21 -2.53 -20.57
N SER A 10 -13.42 -2.21 -20.12
CA SER A 10 -13.62 -1.58 -18.80
C SER A 10 -13.27 -2.54 -17.66
N LEU A 11 -13.60 -3.83 -17.80
CA LEU A 11 -13.23 -4.89 -16.88
C LEU A 11 -11.71 -5.07 -16.80
N LEU A 12 -11.05 -5.15 -17.94
CA LEU A 12 -9.59 -5.30 -18.02
C LEU A 12 -8.84 -4.07 -17.46
N ARG A 13 -9.38 -2.87 -17.67
CA ARG A 13 -8.83 -1.62 -17.07
C ARG A 13 -9.01 -1.56 -15.56
N GLY A 14 -9.96 -2.30 -15.01
CA GLY A 14 -10.16 -2.45 -13.58
C GLY A 14 -9.33 -3.54 -12.92
N CYS A 15 -8.45 -4.24 -13.67
CA CYS A 15 -7.56 -5.26 -13.12
C CYS A 15 -6.21 -4.65 -12.70
N GLY A 16 -5.81 -4.88 -11.46
CA GLY A 16 -4.49 -4.52 -10.95
C GLY A 16 -3.67 -5.77 -10.63
N VAL A 17 -2.44 -5.82 -11.14
CA VAL A 17 -1.44 -6.86 -10.79
C VAL A 17 -0.37 -6.18 -9.94
N PHE A 18 -0.16 -6.70 -8.73
CA PHE A 18 0.72 -6.11 -7.73
C PHE A 18 1.83 -7.07 -7.32
N GLN A 19 3.04 -6.55 -7.31
CA GLN A 19 4.26 -7.28 -6.99
C GLN A 19 5.15 -6.38 -6.12
N PHE A 20 5.22 -6.62 -4.83
CA PHE A 20 6.01 -5.80 -3.90
C PHE A 20 7.33 -6.48 -3.52
N HIS A 21 7.95 -7.19 -4.46
CA HIS A 21 9.16 -7.98 -4.22
C HIS A 21 10.42 -7.13 -4.10
N ASP A 22 10.56 -6.10 -4.93
CA ASP A 22 11.73 -5.23 -4.88
C ASP A 22 11.59 -4.20 -3.75
N THR A 23 12.29 -4.46 -2.67
CA THR A 23 12.45 -3.59 -1.50
C THR A 23 13.92 -3.20 -1.28
N SER A 24 14.77 -3.38 -2.29
CA SER A 24 16.18 -2.98 -2.26
C SER A 24 16.35 -1.48 -1.98
N ASN A 25 17.55 -1.05 -1.60
CA ASN A 25 17.80 0.36 -1.28
C ASN A 25 17.49 1.33 -2.44
N ASN A 26 17.56 0.85 -3.68
CA ASN A 26 17.28 1.64 -4.88
C ASN A 26 15.86 1.43 -5.42
N SER A 27 15.05 0.58 -4.77
CA SER A 27 13.67 0.32 -5.20
C SER A 27 12.79 1.57 -5.16
N SER A 28 11.84 1.65 -6.06
CA SER A 28 10.91 2.78 -6.22
C SER A 28 10.15 3.12 -4.94
N ILE A 29 9.75 2.11 -4.16
CA ILE A 29 9.02 2.28 -2.89
C ILE A 29 9.83 3.04 -1.82
N ARG A 30 11.16 3.03 -1.89
CA ARG A 30 12.05 3.76 -0.98
C ARG A 30 12.41 5.16 -1.47
N GLN A 31 12.10 5.48 -2.72
CA GLN A 31 12.42 6.77 -3.33
C GLN A 31 11.32 7.81 -3.07
N PRO A 32 11.64 9.11 -3.19
CA PRO A 32 10.63 10.16 -3.16
C PRO A 32 9.62 9.98 -4.30
N ALA A 33 8.34 10.07 -4.00
CA ALA A 33 7.25 9.97 -4.97
C ALA A 33 6.73 11.36 -5.35
N ASN A 34 6.36 11.55 -6.62
CA ASN A 34 5.70 12.78 -7.04
C ASN A 34 4.31 12.87 -6.40
N ILE A 35 4.02 13.97 -5.72
CA ILE A 35 2.79 14.19 -4.96
C ILE A 35 1.52 14.06 -5.82
N ASN A 36 1.62 14.31 -7.13
CA ASN A 36 0.49 14.20 -8.08
C ASN A 36 0.27 12.77 -8.59
N ASP A 37 1.20 11.84 -8.33
CA ASP A 37 1.05 10.42 -8.63
C ASP A 37 0.37 9.70 -7.45
N ASN A 38 -0.88 10.04 -7.21
CA ASN A 38 -1.57 9.67 -5.98
C ASN A 38 -2.98 9.06 -6.21
N ARG A 39 -3.41 8.94 -7.45
CA ARG A 39 -4.78 8.49 -7.78
C ARG A 39 -4.99 6.99 -7.53
N TYR A 40 -4.00 6.19 -7.89
CA TYR A 40 -4.00 4.73 -7.75
C TYR A 40 -2.63 4.28 -7.24
N LEU A 41 -2.62 3.25 -6.42
CA LEU A 41 -1.35 2.64 -6.02
C LEU A 41 -0.71 1.93 -7.22
N ARG A 42 0.57 2.17 -7.47
CA ARG A 42 1.33 1.51 -8.54
C ARG A 42 1.57 0.04 -8.20
N SER A 43 1.77 -0.77 -9.23
CA SER A 43 2.01 -2.21 -9.09
C SER A 43 3.25 -2.58 -8.28
N ASP A 44 4.23 -1.68 -8.22
CA ASP A 44 5.48 -1.79 -7.47
C ASP A 44 5.48 -0.98 -6.16
N ALA A 45 4.35 -0.36 -5.82
CA ALA A 45 4.19 0.59 -4.72
C ALA A 45 5.16 1.79 -4.76
N GLY A 46 5.74 2.13 -5.91
CA GLY A 46 6.70 3.24 -6.04
C GLY A 46 6.13 4.61 -5.70
N ASN A 47 4.81 4.75 -5.68
CA ASN A 47 4.13 5.98 -5.27
C ASN A 47 3.45 5.87 -3.88
N LEU A 48 3.83 4.89 -3.05
CA LEU A 48 3.17 4.65 -1.75
C LEU A 48 3.09 5.91 -0.88
N ALA A 49 4.17 6.69 -0.80
CA ALA A 49 4.21 7.92 -0.02
C ALA A 49 3.18 8.95 -0.51
N ALA A 50 3.08 9.17 -1.84
CA ALA A 50 2.14 10.11 -2.43
C ALA A 50 0.68 9.62 -2.30
N PHE A 51 0.47 8.32 -2.45
CA PHE A 51 -0.84 7.70 -2.29
C PHE A 51 -1.38 7.84 -0.85
N LEU A 52 -0.56 7.53 0.15
CA LEU A 52 -0.89 7.70 1.57
C LEU A 52 -1.09 9.18 1.93
N TYR A 53 -0.25 10.08 1.39
CA TYR A 53 -0.40 11.52 1.57
C TYR A 53 -1.78 12.00 1.10
N ALA A 54 -2.18 11.64 -0.12
CA ALA A 54 -3.49 12.02 -0.65
C ALA A 54 -4.66 11.46 0.16
N MET A 55 -4.53 10.22 0.68
CA MET A 55 -5.53 9.64 1.58
C MET A 55 -5.65 10.44 2.88
N ARG A 56 -4.53 10.85 3.47
CA ARG A 56 -4.50 11.66 4.70
C ARG A 56 -5.17 13.01 4.52
N GLU A 57 -4.91 13.69 3.41
CA GLU A 57 -5.44 15.03 3.10
C GLU A 57 -6.91 15.01 2.67
N SER A 58 -7.42 13.88 2.18
CA SER A 58 -8.80 13.74 1.76
C SER A 58 -9.73 13.46 2.94
N LYS A 59 -10.84 14.21 3.04
CA LYS A 59 -11.89 13.92 4.04
C LYS A 59 -12.45 12.50 3.95
N GLN A 60 -12.58 11.97 2.74
CA GLN A 60 -13.09 10.61 2.51
C GLN A 60 -12.00 9.56 2.73
N GLY A 61 -10.75 9.87 2.39
CA GLY A 61 -9.60 8.98 2.52
C GLY A 61 -9.13 8.79 3.96
N ARG A 62 -9.26 9.81 4.81
CA ARG A 62 -8.67 9.87 6.15
C ARG A 62 -9.01 8.66 7.02
N ARG A 63 -10.25 8.20 7.01
CA ARG A 63 -10.67 7.01 7.77
C ARG A 63 -9.94 5.72 7.34
N TYR A 64 -9.62 5.62 6.05
CA TYR A 64 -8.86 4.48 5.50
C TYR A 64 -7.38 4.61 5.85
N PHE A 65 -6.84 5.81 5.79
CA PHE A 65 -5.48 6.11 6.22
C PHE A 65 -5.27 5.74 7.71
N GLU A 66 -6.15 6.16 8.59
CA GLU A 66 -6.12 5.82 10.03
C GLU A 66 -6.24 4.31 10.27
N ARG A 67 -7.03 3.61 9.46
CA ARG A 67 -7.15 2.15 9.50
C ARG A 67 -5.84 1.47 9.07
N ILE A 68 -5.17 1.99 8.05
CA ILE A 68 -3.87 1.50 7.59
C ILE A 68 -2.83 1.67 8.71
N GLU A 69 -2.74 2.85 9.32
CA GLU A 69 -1.83 3.08 10.45
C GLU A 69 -2.13 2.13 11.62
N PHE A 70 -3.40 1.93 11.95
CA PHE A 70 -3.79 1.00 13.01
C PHE A 70 -3.29 -0.42 12.77
N VAL A 71 -3.41 -0.93 11.55
CA VAL A 71 -2.94 -2.29 11.22
C VAL A 71 -1.41 -2.35 11.24
N ILE A 72 -0.71 -1.30 10.78
CA ILE A 72 0.75 -1.21 10.83
C ILE A 72 1.25 -1.24 12.29
N HIS A 73 0.59 -0.54 13.21
CA HIS A 73 0.91 -0.58 14.65
C HIS A 73 0.92 -1.99 15.24
N ARG A 74 0.05 -2.88 14.75
CA ARG A 74 -0.04 -4.26 15.25
C ARG A 74 1.20 -5.08 14.91
N ILE A 75 1.84 -4.76 13.79
CA ILE A 75 3.01 -5.50 13.26
C ILE A 75 4.31 -4.80 13.63
N LEU A 76 4.32 -3.49 13.68
CA LEU A 76 5.46 -2.65 13.98
C LEU A 76 5.15 -1.81 15.23
N PRO A 77 5.31 -2.36 16.46
CA PRO A 77 4.89 -1.69 17.69
C PRO A 77 5.57 -0.34 17.97
N GLN A 78 6.77 -0.13 17.42
CA GLN A 78 7.52 1.13 17.51
C GLN A 78 6.99 2.21 16.55
N PHE A 79 6.24 1.86 15.52
CA PHE A 79 5.63 2.81 14.60
C PHE A 79 4.59 3.65 15.35
N GLU A 80 4.62 4.97 15.23
CA GLU A 80 3.63 5.88 15.77
C GLU A 80 2.68 6.37 14.68
N SER A 81 3.23 6.99 13.65
CA SER A 81 2.46 7.56 12.54
C SER A 81 3.35 7.77 11.31
N PHE A 82 2.74 7.89 10.16
CA PHE A 82 3.45 8.38 8.99
C PHE A 82 3.75 9.87 9.11
N PHE A 83 4.91 10.29 8.61
CA PHE A 83 5.31 11.68 8.45
C PHE A 83 5.48 11.99 6.96
N LEU A 84 4.38 12.35 6.32
CA LEU A 84 4.27 12.53 4.87
C LEU A 84 4.17 14.02 4.51
N GLU A 85 5.21 14.77 4.89
CA GLU A 85 5.28 16.18 4.51
C GLU A 85 6.03 16.34 3.18
N PRO A 86 5.54 17.20 2.26
CA PRO A 86 6.28 17.55 1.05
C PRO A 86 7.68 18.03 1.39
N ALA A 87 8.66 17.66 0.56
CA ALA A 87 10.04 18.06 0.77
C ALA A 87 10.17 19.59 0.65
N VAL A 88 10.84 20.23 1.61
CA VAL A 88 11.03 21.70 1.62
C VAL A 88 11.75 22.17 0.36
N GLU A 89 12.75 21.39 -0.08
CA GLU A 89 13.57 21.72 -1.27
C GLU A 89 12.83 21.48 -2.59
N ASN A 90 11.84 20.54 -2.58
CA ASN A 90 11.02 20.26 -3.75
C ASN A 90 9.61 19.84 -3.33
N PRO A 91 8.67 20.78 -3.20
CA PRO A 91 7.31 20.52 -2.73
C PRO A 91 6.48 19.57 -3.60
N ASN A 92 6.96 19.24 -4.80
CA ASN A 92 6.31 18.27 -5.68
C ASN A 92 6.60 16.81 -5.29
N PHE A 93 7.45 16.58 -4.29
CA PHE A 93 7.82 15.23 -3.86
C PHE A 93 7.56 15.01 -2.38
N VAL A 94 7.14 13.80 -2.05
CA VAL A 94 6.94 13.31 -0.69
C VAL A 94 7.74 12.02 -0.49
N LYS A 95 8.31 11.85 0.71
CA LYS A 95 9.06 10.66 1.12
C LYS A 95 8.21 9.82 2.07
N LEU A 96 8.41 8.51 2.04
CA LEU A 96 7.83 7.60 3.02
C LEU A 96 8.61 7.71 4.33
N ASN A 97 8.27 8.70 5.13
CA ASN A 97 8.83 8.89 6.45
C ASN A 97 7.82 8.51 7.53
N TRP A 98 8.31 8.19 8.72
CA TRP A 98 7.48 7.79 9.85
C TRP A 98 8.08 8.22 11.18
N ARG A 99 7.25 8.31 12.21
CA ARG A 99 7.64 8.61 13.59
C ARG A 99 7.62 7.37 14.44
N SER A 100 8.55 7.28 15.38
CA SER A 100 8.60 6.23 16.39
C SER A 100 7.99 6.72 17.70
N LYS A 101 7.30 5.84 18.42
CA LYS A 101 6.78 6.11 19.76
C LYS A 101 7.86 6.37 20.82
N LYS A 102 9.09 5.89 20.56
CA LYS A 102 10.17 5.90 21.55
C LYS A 102 11.20 6.99 21.33
N GLU A 103 11.21 7.59 20.15
CA GLU A 103 12.28 8.49 19.74
C GLU A 103 11.68 9.71 19.06
N ASP A 104 12.12 10.89 19.47
CA ASP A 104 11.73 12.15 18.86
C ASP A 104 12.54 12.41 17.57
N TYR A 105 12.47 11.42 16.65
CA TYR A 105 13.19 11.42 15.38
C TYR A 105 12.27 10.93 14.25
N ILE A 106 12.47 11.49 13.05
CA ILE A 106 11.75 11.08 11.84
C ILE A 106 12.60 10.07 11.09
N PHE A 107 12.08 8.87 10.96
CA PHE A 107 12.70 7.76 10.25
C PHE A 107 12.30 7.74 8.79
N GLY A 108 13.21 7.37 7.90
CA GLY A 108 12.91 7.16 6.49
C GLY A 108 12.59 5.70 6.14
N ALA A 109 12.14 5.47 4.91
CA ALA A 109 11.84 4.14 4.40
C ALA A 109 13.05 3.18 4.45
N HIS A 110 14.28 3.70 4.34
CA HIS A 110 15.52 2.91 4.41
C HIS A 110 15.76 2.25 5.76
N GLN A 111 15.08 2.71 6.83
CA GLN A 111 15.17 2.17 8.19
C GLN A 111 14.05 1.14 8.47
N LEU A 112 13.19 0.85 7.49
CA LEU A 112 12.20 -0.21 7.56
C LEU A 112 12.80 -1.53 7.04
N SER A 113 12.43 -2.64 7.70
CA SER A 113 12.71 -3.96 7.13
C SER A 113 11.90 -4.18 5.85
N ASP A 114 12.38 -5.07 4.97
CA ASP A 114 11.69 -5.41 3.73
C ASP A 114 10.27 -5.92 3.99
N GLY A 115 10.09 -6.79 4.98
CA GLY A 115 8.78 -7.29 5.36
C GLY A 115 7.84 -6.20 5.87
N SER A 116 8.35 -5.23 6.67
CA SER A 116 7.55 -4.09 7.12
C SER A 116 7.09 -3.21 5.96
N LEU A 117 7.99 -2.96 5.01
CA LEU A 117 7.71 -2.13 3.85
C LEU A 117 6.68 -2.79 2.91
N ARG A 118 6.82 -4.10 2.66
CA ARG A 118 5.83 -4.89 1.90
C ARG A 118 4.47 -4.90 2.59
N PHE A 119 4.46 -5.09 3.91
CA PHE A 119 3.23 -5.06 4.68
C PHE A 119 2.51 -3.71 4.60
N MET A 120 3.26 -2.59 4.65
CA MET A 120 2.69 -1.24 4.46
C MET A 120 2.06 -1.07 3.08
N ALA A 121 2.72 -1.57 2.02
CA ALA A 121 2.18 -1.54 0.66
C ALA A 121 0.90 -2.39 0.52
N LEU A 122 0.90 -3.61 1.09
CA LEU A 122 -0.28 -4.49 1.13
C LEU A 122 -1.44 -3.85 1.92
N ALA A 123 -1.16 -3.24 3.06
CA ALA A 123 -2.17 -2.54 3.85
C ALA A 123 -2.77 -1.36 3.06
N ALA A 124 -1.95 -0.56 2.39
CA ALA A 124 -2.41 0.54 1.54
C ALA A 124 -3.26 0.05 0.36
N LEU A 125 -2.88 -1.06 -0.28
CA LEU A 125 -3.63 -1.68 -1.36
C LEU A 125 -4.99 -2.21 -0.90
N LEU A 126 -5.01 -2.98 0.19
CA LEU A 126 -6.18 -3.76 0.57
C LEU A 126 -7.19 -2.99 1.45
N LEU A 127 -6.74 -1.94 2.14
CA LEU A 127 -7.57 -1.15 3.05
C LEU A 127 -7.96 0.23 2.52
N GLN A 128 -7.67 0.54 1.25
CA GLN A 128 -8.09 1.79 0.62
C GLN A 128 -9.61 1.88 0.44
N SER A 129 -10.08 3.04 0.00
CA SER A 129 -11.51 3.23 -0.32
C SER A 129 -11.99 2.25 -1.40
N PRO A 130 -13.19 1.66 -1.28
CA PRO A 130 -13.80 0.86 -2.33
C PRO A 130 -13.86 1.57 -3.70
N GLU A 131 -13.96 2.90 -3.71
CA GLU A 131 -14.03 3.70 -4.94
C GLU A 131 -12.70 3.72 -5.72
N THR A 132 -11.57 3.52 -5.04
CA THR A 132 -10.23 3.48 -5.64
C THR A 132 -9.67 2.06 -5.77
N LEU A 133 -10.35 1.08 -5.16
CA LEU A 133 -9.95 -0.31 -5.19
C LEU A 133 -10.14 -0.88 -6.61
N PRO A 134 -9.16 -1.58 -7.20
CA PRO A 134 -9.34 -2.26 -8.47
C PRO A 134 -10.46 -3.33 -8.38
N ASN A 135 -11.22 -3.53 -9.46
CA ASN A 135 -12.26 -4.55 -9.50
C ASN A 135 -11.71 -5.98 -9.36
N VAL A 136 -10.52 -6.20 -9.89
CA VAL A 136 -9.76 -7.45 -9.74
C VAL A 136 -8.36 -7.09 -9.27
N ILE A 137 -7.94 -7.70 -8.18
CA ILE A 137 -6.63 -7.53 -7.56
C ILE A 137 -5.89 -8.86 -7.67
N VAL A 138 -4.78 -8.89 -8.38
CA VAL A 138 -3.87 -10.03 -8.43
C VAL A 138 -2.63 -9.67 -7.64
N ILE A 139 -2.28 -10.48 -6.64
CA ILE A 139 -1.09 -10.27 -5.81
C ILE A 139 -0.20 -11.50 -5.88
N ASP A 140 1.06 -11.27 -6.21
CA ASP A 140 2.06 -12.31 -6.31
C ASP A 140 2.87 -12.40 -5.01
N GLU A 141 2.91 -13.59 -4.42
CA GLU A 141 3.62 -13.94 -3.18
C GLU A 141 3.45 -12.89 -2.05
N PRO A 142 2.22 -12.56 -1.64
CA PRO A 142 1.98 -11.53 -0.63
C PRO A 142 2.58 -11.86 0.74
N GLU A 143 2.86 -13.13 1.00
CA GLU A 143 3.48 -13.63 2.23
C GLU A 143 4.98 -13.40 2.31
N LEU A 144 5.64 -13.08 1.21
CA LEU A 144 7.11 -13.04 1.11
C LEU A 144 7.73 -12.10 2.14
N GLY A 145 8.56 -12.65 3.05
CA GLY A 145 9.26 -11.89 4.08
C GLY A 145 8.38 -11.40 5.24
N LEU A 146 7.12 -11.82 5.31
CA LEU A 146 6.22 -11.46 6.40
C LEU A 146 6.38 -12.40 7.60
N HIS A 147 6.37 -11.81 8.79
CA HIS A 147 6.30 -12.57 10.04
C HIS A 147 4.91 -13.24 10.18
N PRO A 148 4.78 -14.42 10.84
CA PRO A 148 3.50 -15.13 10.99
C PRO A 148 2.34 -14.26 11.49
N LYS A 149 2.58 -13.33 12.42
CA LYS A 149 1.57 -12.39 12.88
C LYS A 149 1.07 -11.47 11.76
N ALA A 150 1.96 -11.02 10.88
CA ALA A 150 1.60 -10.19 9.73
C ALA A 150 0.75 -10.96 8.71
N LEU A 151 0.97 -12.27 8.57
CA LEU A 151 0.15 -13.12 7.71
C LEU A 151 -1.30 -13.21 8.21
N MET A 152 -1.52 -13.30 9.52
CA MET A 152 -2.89 -13.30 10.08
C MET A 152 -3.63 -11.99 9.78
N ASP A 153 -2.95 -10.85 9.95
CA ASP A 153 -3.52 -9.55 9.62
C ASP A 153 -3.74 -9.40 8.11
N LEU A 154 -2.84 -9.94 7.28
CA LEU A 154 -3.00 -9.97 5.81
C LEU A 154 -4.26 -10.72 5.38
N VAL A 155 -4.53 -11.90 5.95
CA VAL A 155 -5.79 -12.64 5.69
C VAL A 155 -7.01 -11.79 6.02
N GLY A 156 -6.98 -11.07 7.15
CA GLY A 156 -8.05 -10.14 7.51
C GLY A 156 -8.25 -9.01 6.49
N MET A 157 -7.15 -8.42 6.00
CA MET A 157 -7.18 -7.36 4.97
C MET A 157 -7.70 -7.88 3.63
N ILE A 158 -7.29 -9.09 3.22
CA ILE A 158 -7.77 -9.74 1.99
C ILE A 158 -9.30 -9.95 2.07
N LYS A 159 -9.83 -10.44 3.19
CA LYS A 159 -11.27 -10.63 3.39
C LYS A 159 -12.03 -9.31 3.26
N ILE A 160 -11.51 -8.22 3.83
CA ILE A 160 -12.11 -6.89 3.71
C ILE A 160 -12.11 -6.42 2.25
N ALA A 161 -10.99 -6.55 1.54
CA ALA A 161 -10.90 -6.17 0.13
C ALA A 161 -11.84 -7.02 -0.74
N SER A 162 -12.01 -8.31 -0.42
CA SER A 162 -12.86 -9.24 -1.19
C SER A 162 -14.35 -8.93 -1.11
N GLU A 163 -14.78 -8.07 -0.20
CA GLU A 163 -16.16 -7.57 -0.16
C GLU A 163 -16.49 -6.64 -1.35
N ASN A 164 -15.47 -6.02 -1.95
CA ASN A 164 -15.63 -5.02 -3.02
C ASN A 164 -14.82 -5.34 -4.29
N SER A 165 -13.96 -6.36 -4.26
CA SER A 165 -13.04 -6.72 -5.35
C SER A 165 -12.87 -8.22 -5.43
N GLN A 166 -12.61 -8.74 -6.61
CA GLN A 166 -12.11 -10.10 -6.75
C GLN A 166 -10.61 -10.12 -6.44
N VAL A 167 -10.20 -10.86 -5.41
CA VAL A 167 -8.79 -11.01 -5.03
C VAL A 167 -8.28 -12.37 -5.48
N ILE A 168 -7.20 -12.37 -6.25
CA ILE A 168 -6.50 -13.56 -6.75
C ILE A 168 -5.08 -13.52 -6.18
N LEU A 169 -4.66 -14.58 -5.55
CA LEU A 169 -3.33 -14.73 -4.96
C LEU A 169 -2.53 -15.80 -5.68
N SER A 170 -1.29 -15.46 -6.03
CA SER A 170 -0.26 -16.45 -6.34
C SER A 170 0.55 -16.63 -5.06
N THR A 171 0.50 -17.82 -4.45
CA THR A 171 1.14 -18.05 -3.15
C THR A 171 1.72 -19.45 -3.05
N GLN A 172 2.84 -19.58 -2.35
CA GLN A 172 3.44 -20.85 -1.95
C GLN A 172 3.13 -21.19 -0.48
N SER A 173 2.43 -20.29 0.21
CA SER A 173 2.05 -20.46 1.61
C SER A 173 0.81 -21.35 1.75
N SER A 174 0.92 -22.40 2.53
CA SER A 174 -0.25 -23.20 2.94
C SER A 174 -1.16 -22.48 3.94
N PHE A 175 -0.78 -21.29 4.38
CA PHE A 175 -1.52 -20.48 5.36
C PHE A 175 -2.52 -19.53 4.68
N LEU A 176 -2.25 -19.08 3.46
CA LEU A 176 -3.12 -18.22 2.66
C LEU A 176 -4.01 -19.07 1.75
#